data_e1e9ea58338a022b130bd02aab2252f7
#
_entry.id   e1e9ea58338a022b130bd02aab2252f7
#
_cell.length_a   1.000
_cell.length_b   1.000
_cell.length_c   1.000
_cell.angle_alpha   90.00
_cell.angle_beta   90.00
_cell.angle_gamma   90.00
#
_symmetry.space_group_name_H-M   'P 1'
#
loop_
_entity.id
_entity.type
_entity.pdbx_description
1 polymer ?
#
loop_
_entity_poly.entity_id
_entity_poly.type
_entity_poly.pdbx_seq_one_letter_code
_entity_poly.pdbx_strand_id
1 'polypeptide(L)'
;MTTQSLVIAHAAFGHNHYFKNNYLFKQWTSPDAIVDYLLFAKRYIRECEEKYGSDLVEETLDACHAIQYQSINKYKRPNKISAREEMEQQRTRSEYLQSQVNDLWRTLPEEKKKEKLKENNWPSEPEENLLYFLEKHSPVLTSWQRELCRIVRRIAQYFYPQYQTKVMNEGFASFTHHYIFNKLYDEGKVDDGSMIEFFKLHSSVLYQPTFDSPNYSGFNPYALGFAILKDIQRVCTEPDEEDKHWFPHLADTDWRITIKDIVANYRDESAILQFLGPKVIRDQQMFNLHDEVHYDDYRVTSIHDDRGYKNIRKSLSSSYETAAMIPDIQITNADITGNRDLTLLHESYKGKRLDEKTANKVLSHVQKLWGYKVKLYTMYGDTLLDVYECKQESNSKVGSGIIV
;
A
#
# COMPACT_ATOMS: atom_id res chain seq x y z
N MET A 1 12.08 -34.22 4.03
CA MET A 1 10.62 -34.39 4.05
C MET A 1 9.98 -33.31 4.94
N THR A 2 10.47 -33.04 6.12
CA THR A 2 9.97 -32.03 7.07
C THR A 2 9.84 -30.63 6.46
N THR A 3 10.89 -30.13 5.80
CA THR A 3 10.87 -28.82 5.12
C THR A 3 9.78 -28.72 4.06
N GLN A 4 9.57 -29.77 3.25
CA GLN A 4 8.52 -29.80 2.22
C GLN A 4 7.14 -29.77 2.86
N SER A 5 6.93 -30.55 3.92
CA SER A 5 5.65 -30.57 4.67
C SER A 5 5.37 -29.23 5.30
N LEU A 6 6.40 -28.56 5.87
CA LEU A 6 6.26 -27.20 6.40
C LEU A 6 5.85 -26.21 5.31
N VAL A 7 6.51 -26.23 4.14
CA VAL A 7 6.16 -25.34 3.02
C VAL A 7 4.74 -25.61 2.53
N ILE A 8 4.32 -26.88 2.44
CA ILE A 8 2.93 -27.22 2.07
C ILE A 8 1.94 -26.67 3.10
N ALA A 9 2.20 -26.90 4.40
CA ALA A 9 1.33 -26.38 5.47
C ALA A 9 1.25 -24.84 5.46
N HIS A 10 2.39 -24.18 5.27
CA HIS A 10 2.48 -22.71 5.20
C HIS A 10 1.77 -22.15 3.96
N ALA A 11 2.05 -22.67 2.78
CA ALA A 11 1.51 -22.13 1.53
C ALA A 11 0.07 -22.61 1.24
N ALA A 12 -0.18 -23.94 1.26
CA ALA A 12 -1.47 -24.47 0.83
C ALA A 12 -2.58 -24.30 1.87
N PHE A 13 -2.26 -24.36 3.16
CA PHE A 13 -3.22 -24.20 4.25
C PHE A 13 -3.19 -22.78 4.84
N GLY A 14 -2.02 -22.14 4.94
CA GLY A 14 -1.89 -20.77 5.41
C GLY A 14 -2.27 -19.76 4.35
N HIS A 15 -1.35 -19.40 3.45
CA HIS A 15 -1.54 -18.36 2.45
C HIS A 15 -2.78 -18.57 1.56
N ASN A 16 -2.99 -19.79 1.07
CA ASN A 16 -4.15 -20.08 0.22
C ASN A 16 -5.48 -19.83 0.93
N HIS A 17 -5.58 -20.21 2.23
CA HIS A 17 -6.77 -19.90 3.03
C HIS A 17 -6.94 -18.40 3.23
N TYR A 18 -5.86 -17.68 3.54
CA TYR A 18 -5.86 -16.23 3.72
C TYR A 18 -6.35 -15.53 2.46
N PHE A 19 -5.75 -15.81 1.32
CA PHE A 19 -6.09 -15.18 0.03
C PHE A 19 -7.54 -15.44 -0.41
N LYS A 20 -8.05 -16.66 -0.17
CA LYS A 20 -9.43 -17.01 -0.51
C LYS A 20 -10.48 -16.33 0.39
N ASN A 21 -10.13 -16.01 1.62
CA ASN A 21 -11.12 -15.55 2.60
C ASN A 21 -11.04 -14.07 2.92
N ASN A 22 -9.87 -13.43 2.88
CA ASN A 22 -9.75 -12.01 3.19
C ASN A 22 -10.48 -11.13 2.18
N TYR A 23 -11.18 -10.12 2.68
CA TYR A 23 -12.03 -9.22 1.89
C TYR A 23 -11.25 -8.42 0.83
N LEU A 24 -9.99 -8.02 1.12
CA LEU A 24 -9.16 -7.27 0.16
C LEU A 24 -8.82 -8.13 -1.06
N PHE A 25 -8.43 -9.39 -0.86
CA PHE A 25 -8.13 -10.29 -1.98
C PHE A 25 -9.38 -10.57 -2.81
N LYS A 26 -10.53 -10.79 -2.19
CA LYS A 26 -11.81 -10.96 -2.90
C LYS A 26 -12.19 -9.74 -3.73
N GLN A 27 -11.84 -8.54 -3.24
CA GLN A 27 -12.17 -7.28 -3.92
C GLN A 27 -11.22 -6.95 -5.07
N TRP A 28 -9.91 -7.24 -4.90
CA TRP A 28 -8.85 -6.72 -5.77
C TRP A 28 -8.18 -7.77 -6.66
N THR A 29 -8.34 -9.06 -6.36
CA THR A 29 -7.64 -10.12 -7.07
C THR A 29 -8.57 -11.06 -7.81
N SER A 30 -8.08 -11.58 -8.96
CA SER A 30 -8.69 -12.66 -9.71
C SER A 30 -7.62 -13.73 -9.92
N PRO A 31 -7.51 -14.71 -9.00
CA PRO A 31 -6.41 -15.68 -9.03
C PRO A 31 -6.43 -16.58 -10.27
N ASP A 32 -7.60 -16.86 -10.82
CA ASP A 32 -7.74 -17.72 -11.99
C ASP A 32 -7.16 -17.08 -13.27
N ALA A 33 -7.20 -15.75 -13.36
CA ALA A 33 -6.74 -15.01 -14.53
C ALA A 33 -5.29 -14.55 -14.45
N ILE A 34 -4.69 -14.50 -13.25
CA ILE A 34 -3.38 -13.86 -13.09
C ILE A 34 -2.25 -14.66 -13.72
N VAL A 35 -2.29 -15.99 -13.65
CA VAL A 35 -1.24 -16.86 -14.19
C VAL A 35 -1.14 -16.70 -15.70
N ASP A 36 -2.29 -16.75 -16.39
CA ASP A 36 -2.35 -16.55 -17.84
C ASP A 36 -1.93 -15.13 -18.22
N TYR A 37 -2.31 -14.15 -17.41
CA TYR A 37 -1.89 -12.76 -17.63
C TYR A 37 -0.38 -12.56 -17.46
N LEU A 38 0.25 -13.19 -16.46
CA LEU A 38 1.70 -13.16 -16.28
C LEU A 38 2.45 -13.85 -17.43
N LEU A 39 1.92 -14.95 -17.93
CA LEU A 39 2.48 -15.63 -19.12
C LEU A 39 2.37 -14.74 -20.36
N PHE A 40 1.23 -14.08 -20.57
CA PHE A 40 1.07 -13.08 -21.61
C PHE A 40 2.06 -11.93 -21.45
N ALA A 41 2.17 -11.34 -20.26
CA ALA A 41 3.06 -10.22 -19.98
C ALA A 41 4.52 -10.59 -20.28
N LYS A 42 4.99 -11.76 -19.83
CA LYS A 42 6.35 -12.26 -20.09
C LYS A 42 6.62 -12.41 -21.57
N ARG A 43 5.68 -12.97 -22.33
CA ARG A 43 5.82 -13.12 -23.78
C ARG A 43 5.85 -11.76 -24.47
N TYR A 44 4.94 -10.87 -24.13
CA TYR A 44 4.85 -9.53 -24.71
C TYR A 44 6.11 -8.69 -24.46
N ILE A 45 6.65 -8.72 -23.25
CA ILE A 45 7.90 -8.02 -22.91
C ILE A 45 9.04 -8.55 -23.79
N ARG A 46 9.19 -9.86 -23.92
CA ARG A 46 10.21 -10.47 -24.79
C ARG A 46 10.06 -10.03 -26.27
N GLU A 47 8.85 -10.03 -26.80
CA GLU A 47 8.58 -9.54 -28.16
C GLU A 47 8.94 -8.06 -28.33
N CYS A 48 8.74 -7.25 -27.28
CA CYS A 48 9.17 -5.86 -27.30
C CYS A 48 10.69 -5.73 -27.24
N GLU A 49 11.41 -6.52 -26.42
CA GLU A 49 12.87 -6.54 -26.34
C GLU A 49 13.49 -6.91 -27.67
N GLU A 50 12.97 -7.95 -28.33
CA GLU A 50 13.42 -8.38 -29.65
C GLU A 50 13.20 -7.29 -30.75
N LYS A 51 12.12 -6.54 -30.65
CA LYS A 51 11.74 -5.57 -31.69
C LYS A 51 12.32 -4.18 -31.46
N TYR A 52 12.42 -3.72 -30.23
CA TYR A 52 12.75 -2.34 -29.87
C TYR A 52 14.08 -2.21 -29.12
N GLY A 53 14.68 -3.34 -28.73
CA GLY A 53 15.90 -3.41 -27.91
C GLY A 53 15.60 -3.46 -26.40
N SER A 54 16.44 -4.20 -25.67
CA SER A 54 16.28 -4.41 -24.22
C SER A 54 16.35 -3.10 -23.44
N ASP A 55 17.32 -2.23 -23.76
CA ASP A 55 17.57 -0.99 -23.00
C ASP A 55 16.35 -0.07 -22.98
N LEU A 56 15.65 0.08 -24.11
CA LEU A 56 14.49 0.96 -24.20
C LEU A 56 13.27 0.35 -23.48
N VAL A 57 13.14 -0.98 -23.51
CA VAL A 57 12.07 -1.70 -22.80
C VAL A 57 12.30 -1.63 -21.30
N GLU A 58 13.52 -1.88 -20.83
CA GLU A 58 13.90 -1.77 -19.41
C GLU A 58 13.70 -0.34 -18.90
N GLU A 59 14.15 0.69 -19.63
CA GLU A 59 13.94 2.08 -19.24
C GLU A 59 12.46 2.42 -19.07
N THR A 60 11.60 1.89 -19.96
CA THR A 60 10.13 2.09 -19.85
C THR A 60 9.55 1.35 -18.66
N LEU A 61 9.97 0.12 -18.42
CA LEU A 61 9.54 -0.68 -17.27
C LEU A 61 9.98 -0.06 -15.95
N ASP A 62 11.23 0.39 -15.86
CA ASP A 62 11.77 1.08 -14.68
C ASP A 62 10.97 2.34 -14.35
N ALA A 63 10.64 3.13 -15.38
CA ALA A 63 9.79 4.30 -15.17
C ALA A 63 8.39 3.95 -14.68
N CYS A 64 7.79 2.86 -15.18
CA CYS A 64 6.51 2.38 -14.69
C CYS A 64 6.58 1.84 -13.26
N HIS A 65 7.63 1.08 -12.95
CA HIS A 65 7.85 0.52 -11.60
C HIS A 65 8.11 1.60 -10.55
N ALA A 66 8.79 2.71 -10.93
CA ALA A 66 9.05 3.82 -10.02
C ALA A 66 7.76 4.44 -9.44
N ILE A 67 6.62 4.32 -10.14
CA ILE A 67 5.32 4.88 -9.71
C ILE A 67 4.23 3.80 -9.54
N GLN A 68 4.61 2.53 -9.45
CA GLN A 68 3.63 1.44 -9.39
C GLN A 68 2.66 1.53 -8.19
N TYR A 69 3.12 2.04 -7.05
CA TYR A 69 2.30 2.18 -5.85
C TYR A 69 1.31 3.35 -5.93
N GLN A 70 1.58 4.36 -6.73
CA GLN A 70 0.66 5.47 -7.06
C GLN A 70 -0.23 5.14 -8.28
N SER A 71 -0.30 3.87 -8.67
CA SER A 71 -0.98 3.42 -9.89
C SER A 71 -2.10 2.44 -9.60
N ILE A 72 -2.64 2.52 -8.39
CA ILE A 72 -3.65 1.64 -7.86
C ILE A 72 -4.92 2.44 -7.59
N ASN A 73 -6.07 1.94 -8.05
CA ASN A 73 -7.35 2.48 -7.65
C ASN A 73 -7.63 2.06 -6.21
N LYS A 74 -7.34 2.93 -5.25
CA LYS A 74 -7.50 2.65 -3.81
C LYS A 74 -8.97 2.43 -3.41
N TYR A 75 -9.90 3.00 -4.18
CA TYR A 75 -11.33 2.93 -3.91
C TYR A 75 -12.07 2.35 -5.10
N LYS A 76 -13.11 1.54 -4.83
CA LYS A 76 -14.02 1.06 -5.86
C LYS A 76 -14.92 2.21 -6.28
N ARG A 77 -14.58 2.89 -7.36
CA ARG A 77 -15.38 3.96 -7.93
C ARG A 77 -16.36 3.43 -8.99
N PRO A 78 -17.50 4.08 -9.19
CA PRO A 78 -18.34 3.81 -10.37
C PRO A 78 -17.52 4.05 -11.64
N ASN A 79 -17.96 3.45 -12.75
CA ASN A 79 -17.31 3.66 -14.05
C ASN A 79 -17.17 5.16 -14.32
N LYS A 80 -15.96 5.59 -14.71
CA LYS A 80 -15.72 6.99 -15.07
C LYS A 80 -16.62 7.34 -16.26
N ILE A 81 -17.43 8.36 -16.09
CA ILE A 81 -18.18 8.99 -17.17
C ILE A 81 -17.21 9.79 -18.05
N SER A 82 -17.53 9.96 -19.31
CA SER A 82 -16.71 10.79 -20.19
C SER A 82 -16.77 12.26 -19.75
N ALA A 83 -15.72 13.04 -20.02
CA ALA A 83 -15.69 14.47 -19.69
C ALA A 83 -16.91 15.24 -20.26
N ARG A 84 -17.43 14.80 -21.40
CA ARG A 84 -18.64 15.37 -22.01
C ARG A 84 -19.90 15.06 -21.21
N GLU A 85 -20.07 13.82 -20.77
CA GLU A 85 -21.21 13.41 -19.93
C GLU A 85 -21.16 14.10 -18.56
N GLU A 86 -19.96 14.29 -18.01
CA GLU A 86 -19.78 14.98 -16.74
C GLU A 86 -20.14 16.47 -16.86
N MET A 87 -19.71 17.16 -17.92
CA MET A 87 -20.12 18.54 -18.20
C MET A 87 -21.63 18.65 -18.35
N GLU A 88 -22.28 17.71 -19.02
CA GLU A 88 -23.72 17.68 -19.22
C GLU A 88 -24.47 17.45 -17.90
N GLN A 89 -23.98 16.58 -17.04
CA GLN A 89 -24.51 16.36 -15.69
C GLN A 89 -24.35 17.62 -14.82
N GLN A 90 -23.19 18.27 -14.84
CA GLN A 90 -22.95 19.52 -14.11
C GLN A 90 -23.88 20.63 -14.59
N ARG A 91 -24.08 20.74 -15.90
CA ARG A 91 -25.00 21.70 -16.47
C ARG A 91 -26.45 21.43 -16.02
N THR A 92 -26.91 20.21 -16.15
CA THR A 92 -28.25 19.79 -15.71
C THR A 92 -28.46 20.05 -14.21
N ARG A 93 -27.44 19.76 -13.38
CA ARG A 93 -27.47 20.04 -11.93
C ARG A 93 -27.54 21.55 -11.65
N SER A 94 -26.75 22.34 -12.36
CA SER A 94 -26.78 23.81 -12.23
C SER A 94 -28.13 24.38 -12.63
N GLU A 95 -28.69 23.95 -13.75
CA GLU A 95 -30.03 24.33 -14.22
C GLU A 95 -31.11 23.94 -13.20
N TYR A 96 -31.03 22.72 -12.64
CA TYR A 96 -31.94 22.28 -11.57
C TYR A 96 -31.84 23.17 -10.32
N LEU A 97 -30.62 23.45 -9.84
CA LEU A 97 -30.42 24.31 -8.68
C LEU A 97 -30.93 25.73 -8.93
N GLN A 98 -30.73 26.28 -10.12
CA GLN A 98 -31.27 27.58 -10.52
C GLN A 98 -32.80 27.56 -10.58
N SER A 99 -33.43 26.46 -11.00
CA SER A 99 -34.88 26.34 -11.03
C SER A 99 -35.53 26.28 -9.63
N GLN A 100 -34.75 25.88 -8.62
CA GLN A 100 -35.21 25.83 -7.22
C GLN A 100 -35.12 27.20 -6.52
N VAL A 101 -34.41 28.17 -7.12
CA VAL A 101 -34.32 29.53 -6.56
C VAL A 101 -35.64 30.26 -6.86
N ASN A 102 -36.32 30.72 -5.80
CA ASN A 102 -37.59 31.46 -5.90
C ASN A 102 -37.39 32.72 -6.74
N ASP A 103 -38.31 33.04 -7.65
CA ASP A 103 -38.26 34.18 -8.56
C ASP A 103 -38.04 35.52 -7.83
N LEU A 104 -38.47 35.64 -6.57
CA LEU A 104 -38.25 36.81 -5.73
C LEU A 104 -36.78 37.13 -5.50
N TRP A 105 -35.89 36.12 -5.50
CA TRP A 105 -34.45 36.27 -5.28
C TRP A 105 -33.66 36.49 -6.56
N ARG A 106 -34.28 36.30 -7.73
CA ARG A 106 -33.66 36.57 -9.03
C ARG A 106 -33.49 38.07 -9.34
N THR A 107 -34.14 38.94 -8.57
CA THR A 107 -34.08 40.43 -8.73
C THR A 107 -32.93 41.08 -7.96
N LEU A 108 -32.25 40.35 -7.08
CA LEU A 108 -31.03 40.83 -6.47
C LEU A 108 -29.92 40.86 -7.52
N PRO A 109 -29.16 41.98 -7.64
CA PRO A 109 -28.00 42.00 -8.52
C PRO A 109 -27.11 40.81 -8.13
N GLU A 110 -26.96 39.85 -9.03
CA GLU A 110 -25.87 38.92 -8.88
C GLU A 110 -24.60 39.77 -8.77
N GLU A 111 -23.95 39.77 -7.60
CA GLU A 111 -22.55 40.09 -7.59
C GLU A 111 -21.99 39.19 -8.66
N LYS A 112 -21.58 39.78 -9.78
CA LYS A 112 -20.75 39.12 -10.77
C LYS A 112 -19.51 38.68 -9.97
N LYS A 113 -19.60 37.54 -9.26
CA LYS A 113 -18.44 36.75 -8.99
C LYS A 113 -17.80 36.72 -10.35
N LYS A 114 -16.75 37.54 -10.54
CA LYS A 114 -15.83 37.32 -11.65
C LYS A 114 -15.67 35.83 -11.68
N GLU A 115 -16.33 35.19 -12.61
CA GLU A 115 -15.88 33.88 -13.05
C GLU A 115 -14.43 34.17 -13.36
N LYS A 116 -13.55 33.94 -12.36
CA LYS A 116 -12.20 33.55 -12.67
C LYS A 116 -12.47 32.44 -13.66
N LEU A 117 -12.20 32.72 -14.94
CA LEU A 117 -12.08 31.73 -15.97
C LEU A 117 -11.53 30.52 -15.24
N LYS A 118 -12.38 29.53 -14.96
CA LYS A 118 -11.92 28.26 -14.46
C LYS A 118 -10.95 27.87 -15.56
N GLU A 119 -9.66 28.10 -15.31
CA GLU A 119 -8.62 27.46 -16.08
C GLU A 119 -9.17 26.07 -16.26
N ASN A 120 -9.23 25.61 -17.51
CA ASN A 120 -9.72 24.28 -17.85
C ASN A 120 -8.82 23.28 -17.14
N ASN A 121 -8.99 23.14 -15.84
CA ASN A 121 -8.28 22.17 -15.06
C ASN A 121 -8.76 20.80 -15.51
N TRP A 122 -7.93 20.09 -16.18
CA TRP A 122 -8.16 18.73 -16.55
C TRP A 122 -7.09 17.84 -15.92
N PRO A 123 -7.45 16.73 -15.28
CA PRO A 123 -8.80 16.18 -15.12
C PRO A 123 -9.70 17.03 -14.22
N SER A 124 -11.01 16.89 -14.38
CA SER A 124 -12.04 17.61 -13.60
C SER A 124 -11.97 17.29 -12.10
N GLU A 125 -11.57 16.06 -11.76
CA GLU A 125 -11.26 15.60 -10.42
C GLU A 125 -9.82 15.09 -10.37
N PRO A 126 -9.11 15.21 -9.23
CA PRO A 126 -7.76 14.67 -9.08
C PRO A 126 -7.71 13.16 -9.40
N GLU A 127 -6.73 12.75 -10.18
CA GLU A 127 -6.55 11.35 -10.60
C GLU A 127 -5.50 10.67 -9.75
N GLU A 128 -5.90 9.65 -9.01
CA GLU A 128 -4.99 8.90 -8.10
C GLU A 128 -4.17 7.82 -8.83
N ASN A 129 -4.62 7.36 -10.00
CA ASN A 129 -3.94 6.31 -10.75
C ASN A 129 -3.05 6.90 -11.83
N LEU A 130 -1.79 7.20 -11.45
CA LEU A 130 -0.83 7.86 -12.32
C LEU A 130 -0.56 7.07 -13.61
N LEU A 131 -0.30 5.76 -13.49
CA LEU A 131 -0.02 4.93 -14.69
C LEU A 131 -1.22 4.83 -15.62
N TYR A 132 -2.44 4.78 -15.08
CA TYR A 132 -3.65 4.79 -15.90
C TYR A 132 -3.76 6.10 -16.69
N PHE A 133 -3.54 7.22 -16.01
CA PHE A 133 -3.58 8.52 -16.66
C PHE A 133 -2.51 8.65 -17.76
N LEU A 134 -1.26 8.27 -17.46
CA LEU A 134 -0.15 8.31 -18.42
C LEU A 134 -0.39 7.34 -19.58
N GLU A 135 -0.88 6.12 -19.32
CA GLU A 135 -1.28 5.16 -20.37
C GLU A 135 -2.27 5.77 -21.36
N LYS A 136 -3.27 6.53 -20.87
CA LYS A 136 -4.35 7.07 -21.72
C LYS A 136 -3.97 8.40 -22.38
N HIS A 137 -3.24 9.24 -21.70
CA HIS A 137 -3.16 10.67 -22.05
C HIS A 137 -1.75 11.17 -22.36
N SER A 138 -0.69 10.37 -22.10
CA SER A 138 0.65 10.80 -22.47
C SER A 138 0.77 11.10 -23.96
N PRO A 139 1.33 12.27 -24.34
CA PRO A 139 1.47 12.65 -25.74
C PRO A 139 2.64 11.95 -26.46
N VAL A 140 3.54 11.29 -25.72
CA VAL A 140 4.79 10.72 -26.28
C VAL A 140 4.82 9.18 -26.30
N LEU A 141 4.02 8.52 -25.44
CA LEU A 141 4.03 7.05 -25.37
C LEU A 141 3.48 6.42 -26.66
N THR A 142 4.25 5.51 -27.20
CA THR A 142 3.84 4.62 -28.29
C THR A 142 2.90 3.52 -27.81
N SER A 143 2.26 2.79 -28.74
CA SER A 143 1.29 1.75 -28.39
C SER A 143 1.87 0.64 -27.51
N TRP A 144 3.12 0.20 -27.78
CA TRP A 144 3.75 -0.86 -27.01
C TRP A 144 4.17 -0.38 -25.60
N GLN A 145 4.62 0.85 -25.45
CA GLN A 145 4.92 1.45 -24.15
C GLN A 145 3.66 1.59 -23.27
N ARG A 146 2.53 1.97 -23.88
CA ARG A 146 1.23 2.00 -23.18
C ARG A 146 0.81 0.62 -22.69
N GLU A 147 1.10 -0.45 -23.45
CA GLU A 147 0.83 -1.80 -22.99
C GLU A 147 1.74 -2.21 -21.83
N LEU A 148 3.02 -1.82 -21.83
CA LEU A 148 3.91 -2.02 -20.67
C LEU A 148 3.38 -1.29 -19.42
N CYS A 149 2.94 -0.04 -19.55
CA CYS A 149 2.29 0.69 -18.44
C CYS A 149 1.08 -0.07 -17.91
N ARG A 150 0.25 -0.63 -18.80
CA ARG A 150 -0.92 -1.43 -18.44
C ARG A 150 -0.54 -2.71 -17.72
N ILE A 151 0.51 -3.39 -18.17
CA ILE A 151 1.03 -4.62 -17.54
C ILE A 151 1.46 -4.32 -16.11
N VAL A 152 2.34 -3.32 -15.90
CA VAL A 152 2.82 -2.96 -14.57
C VAL A 152 1.66 -2.55 -13.66
N ARG A 153 0.74 -1.72 -14.15
CA ARG A 153 -0.43 -1.28 -13.39
C ARG A 153 -1.32 -2.45 -12.94
N ARG A 154 -1.62 -3.41 -13.83
CA ARG A 154 -2.45 -4.57 -13.48
C ARG A 154 -1.78 -5.50 -12.49
N ILE A 155 -0.48 -5.70 -12.62
CA ILE A 155 0.30 -6.51 -11.68
C ILE A 155 0.35 -5.82 -10.31
N ALA A 156 0.63 -4.51 -10.25
CA ALA A 156 0.61 -3.74 -9.02
C ALA A 156 -0.76 -3.79 -8.31
N GLN A 157 -1.85 -3.65 -9.09
CA GLN A 157 -3.21 -3.78 -8.57
C GLN A 157 -3.49 -5.17 -7.98
N TYR A 158 -3.00 -6.23 -8.61
CA TYR A 158 -3.16 -7.60 -8.12
C TYR A 158 -2.43 -7.82 -6.79
N PHE A 159 -1.21 -7.29 -6.65
CA PHE A 159 -0.40 -7.48 -5.44
C PHE A 159 -0.71 -6.48 -4.31
N TYR A 160 -1.55 -5.50 -4.56
CA TYR A 160 -1.88 -4.47 -3.56
C TYR A 160 -2.42 -5.00 -2.21
N PRO A 161 -3.32 -6.01 -2.16
CA PRO A 161 -3.76 -6.59 -0.90
C PRO A 161 -2.64 -7.18 -0.06
N GLN A 162 -1.62 -7.79 -0.68
CA GLN A 162 -0.48 -8.36 0.05
C GLN A 162 0.30 -7.30 0.81
N TYR A 163 0.38 -6.09 0.27
CA TYR A 163 1.07 -4.98 0.91
C TYR A 163 0.36 -4.51 2.20
N GLN A 164 -0.96 -4.63 2.25
CA GLN A 164 -1.77 -4.23 3.42
C GLN A 164 -2.00 -5.33 4.44
N THR A 165 -1.57 -6.53 4.15
CA THR A 165 -1.86 -7.72 4.96
C THR A 165 -0.62 -8.55 5.26
N LYS A 166 0.57 -7.98 5.12
CA LYS A 166 1.83 -8.72 5.25
C LYS A 166 1.98 -9.36 6.62
N VAL A 167 1.70 -8.61 7.70
CA VAL A 167 1.81 -9.10 9.09
C VAL A 167 0.81 -10.21 9.34
N MET A 168 -0.45 -9.98 9.02
CA MET A 168 -1.51 -10.97 9.30
C MET A 168 -1.44 -12.19 8.40
N ASN A 169 -1.06 -12.01 7.13
CA ASN A 169 -0.90 -13.10 6.17
C ASN A 169 0.27 -14.02 6.53
N GLU A 170 1.46 -13.46 6.78
CA GLU A 170 2.64 -14.24 7.17
C GLU A 170 2.48 -14.83 8.58
N GLY A 171 1.89 -14.06 9.50
CA GLY A 171 1.56 -14.53 10.83
C GLY A 171 0.60 -15.70 10.81
N PHE A 172 -0.47 -15.63 9.99
CA PHE A 172 -1.45 -16.70 9.87
C PHE A 172 -0.85 -17.96 9.21
N ALA A 173 -0.01 -17.79 8.20
CA ALA A 173 0.67 -18.91 7.59
C ALA A 173 1.63 -19.61 8.57
N SER A 174 2.35 -18.82 9.39
CA SER A 174 3.22 -19.33 10.46
C SER A 174 2.43 -20.00 11.59
N PHE A 175 1.31 -19.42 12.00
CA PHE A 175 0.38 -20.01 12.97
C PHE A 175 -0.18 -21.36 12.46
N THR A 176 -0.59 -21.39 11.20
CA THR A 176 -1.19 -22.58 10.58
C THR A 176 -0.20 -23.74 10.52
N HIS A 177 1.03 -23.51 10.03
CA HIS A 177 2.01 -24.62 9.97
C HIS A 177 2.42 -25.08 11.37
N HIS A 178 2.55 -24.15 12.34
CA HIS A 178 2.83 -24.50 13.72
C HIS A 178 1.70 -25.34 14.31
N TYR A 179 0.43 -24.96 14.11
CA TYR A 179 -0.72 -25.70 14.60
C TYR A 179 -0.78 -27.12 13.99
N ILE A 180 -0.57 -27.24 12.66
CA ILE A 180 -0.63 -28.52 11.96
C ILE A 180 0.48 -29.46 12.46
N PHE A 181 1.74 -29.00 12.55
CA PHE A 181 2.84 -29.83 12.99
C PHE A 181 2.69 -30.32 14.43
N ASN A 182 2.32 -29.45 15.36
CA ASN A 182 2.07 -29.85 16.74
C ASN A 182 0.92 -30.89 16.82
N LYS A 183 -0.17 -30.67 16.09
CA LYS A 183 -1.29 -31.60 16.03
C LYS A 183 -0.91 -32.98 15.50
N LEU A 184 -0.10 -33.02 14.43
CA LEU A 184 0.42 -34.26 13.87
C LEU A 184 1.40 -34.97 14.80
N TYR A 185 2.20 -34.22 15.55
CA TYR A 185 3.09 -34.79 16.56
C TYR A 185 2.31 -35.38 17.73
N ASP A 186 1.30 -34.69 18.25
CA ASP A 186 0.40 -35.19 19.31
C ASP A 186 -0.33 -36.48 18.89
N GLU A 187 -0.62 -36.62 17.60
CA GLU A 187 -1.24 -37.80 17.01
C GLU A 187 -0.23 -38.92 16.67
N GLY A 188 1.06 -38.73 16.99
CA GLY A 188 2.12 -39.69 16.71
C GLY A 188 2.46 -39.88 15.22
N LYS A 189 2.07 -38.94 14.37
CA LYS A 189 2.31 -38.97 12.90
C LYS A 189 3.62 -38.31 12.48
N VAL A 190 4.26 -37.59 13.36
CA VAL A 190 5.55 -36.92 13.19
C VAL A 190 6.46 -37.39 14.30
N ASP A 191 7.69 -37.83 13.94
CA ASP A 191 8.70 -38.30 14.90
C ASP A 191 9.45 -37.12 15.55
N ASP A 192 10.16 -37.37 16.66
CA ASP A 192 10.92 -36.39 17.41
C ASP A 192 11.98 -35.67 16.57
N GLY A 193 12.67 -36.40 15.68
CA GLY A 193 13.70 -35.82 14.80
C GLY A 193 13.11 -34.80 13.83
N SER A 194 11.98 -35.16 13.21
CA SER A 194 11.23 -34.23 12.34
C SER A 194 10.69 -33.03 13.10
N MET A 195 10.28 -33.21 14.36
CA MET A 195 9.80 -32.10 15.19
C MET A 195 10.92 -31.15 15.59
N ILE A 196 12.11 -31.65 15.91
CA ILE A 196 13.29 -30.81 16.17
C ILE A 196 13.69 -30.01 14.91
N GLU A 197 13.70 -30.64 13.72
CA GLU A 197 13.95 -29.95 12.45
C GLU A 197 12.89 -28.86 12.22
N PHE A 198 11.62 -29.18 12.45
CA PHE A 198 10.52 -28.22 12.35
C PHE A 198 10.75 -27.00 13.26
N PHE A 199 11.04 -27.19 14.55
CA PHE A 199 11.27 -26.08 15.47
C PHE A 199 12.45 -25.21 15.05
N LYS A 200 13.53 -25.80 14.54
CA LYS A 200 14.68 -25.06 14.02
C LYS A 200 14.26 -24.15 12.85
N LEU A 201 13.50 -24.68 11.90
CA LEU A 201 13.02 -23.92 10.74
C LEU A 201 12.02 -22.84 11.17
N HIS A 202 11.05 -23.18 11.99
CA HIS A 202 10.03 -22.27 12.51
C HIS A 202 10.65 -21.09 13.28
N SER A 203 11.58 -21.38 14.20
CA SER A 203 12.26 -20.35 14.97
C SER A 203 13.12 -19.43 14.10
N SER A 204 13.73 -19.94 13.04
CA SER A 204 14.53 -19.12 12.12
C SER A 204 13.67 -18.10 11.35
N VAL A 205 12.44 -18.49 10.98
CA VAL A 205 11.47 -17.59 10.33
C VAL A 205 10.98 -16.50 11.27
N LEU A 206 10.74 -16.85 12.54
CA LEU A 206 10.23 -15.95 13.56
C LEU A 206 11.32 -15.15 14.29
N TYR A 207 12.59 -15.30 13.89
CA TYR A 207 13.67 -14.60 14.56
C TYR A 207 13.47 -13.08 14.53
N GLN A 208 13.39 -12.47 15.71
CA GLN A 208 13.29 -11.04 15.92
C GLN A 208 14.59 -10.54 16.57
N PRO A 209 15.42 -9.76 15.87
CA PRO A 209 16.58 -9.12 16.49
C PRO A 209 16.13 -8.20 17.62
N THR A 210 16.92 -8.12 18.67
CA THR A 210 16.74 -7.12 19.74
C THR A 210 16.97 -5.72 19.18
N PHE A 211 16.34 -4.71 19.80
CA PHE A 211 16.34 -3.35 19.24
C PHE A 211 17.75 -2.73 19.19
N ASP A 212 18.68 -3.14 20.04
CA ASP A 212 20.10 -2.74 20.09
C ASP A 212 20.98 -3.49 19.06
N SER A 213 20.43 -4.51 18.40
CA SER A 213 21.14 -5.26 17.35
C SER A 213 21.38 -4.41 16.11
N PRO A 214 22.60 -4.46 15.50
CA PRO A 214 22.87 -3.82 14.22
C PRO A 214 21.96 -4.31 13.09
N ASN A 215 21.35 -5.48 13.24
CA ASN A 215 20.45 -6.08 12.27
C ASN A 215 18.98 -5.73 12.52
N TYR A 216 18.67 -4.87 13.52
CA TYR A 216 17.30 -4.46 13.76
C TYR A 216 16.79 -3.52 12.66
N SER A 217 15.77 -3.95 11.95
CA SER A 217 15.12 -3.18 10.88
C SER A 217 13.62 -2.96 11.12
N GLY A 218 13.19 -3.06 12.38
CA GLY A 218 11.78 -3.06 12.77
C GLY A 218 11.27 -4.44 13.16
N PHE A 219 9.97 -4.56 13.36
CA PHE A 219 9.36 -5.84 13.73
C PHE A 219 9.32 -6.79 12.54
N ASN A 220 9.75 -8.03 12.76
CA ASN A 220 9.57 -9.11 11.80
C ASN A 220 8.06 -9.40 11.65
N PRO A 221 7.46 -9.23 10.47
CA PRO A 221 6.03 -9.42 10.27
C PRO A 221 5.56 -10.84 10.59
N TYR A 222 6.40 -11.85 10.37
CA TYR A 222 6.12 -13.24 10.73
C TYR A 222 5.98 -13.39 12.26
N ALA A 223 6.96 -12.87 12.99
CA ALA A 223 6.99 -12.93 14.45
C ALA A 223 5.83 -12.16 15.08
N LEU A 224 5.58 -10.95 14.61
CA LEU A 224 4.50 -10.09 15.11
C LEU A 224 3.13 -10.71 14.87
N GLY A 225 2.84 -11.13 13.63
CA GLY A 225 1.56 -11.73 13.29
C GLY A 225 1.34 -13.07 13.99
N PHE A 226 2.37 -13.91 14.08
CA PHE A 226 2.32 -15.15 14.84
C PHE A 226 2.02 -14.92 16.32
N ALA A 227 2.72 -13.97 16.95
CA ALA A 227 2.53 -13.63 18.36
C ALA A 227 1.10 -13.14 18.64
N ILE A 228 0.56 -12.25 17.79
CA ILE A 228 -0.83 -11.80 17.91
C ILE A 228 -1.81 -12.96 17.83
N LEU A 229 -1.68 -13.86 16.85
CA LEU A 229 -2.60 -14.98 16.67
C LEU A 229 -2.49 -16.03 17.77
N LYS A 230 -1.29 -16.28 18.30
CA LYS A 230 -1.07 -17.15 19.47
C LYS A 230 -1.68 -16.55 20.72
N ASP A 231 -1.57 -15.25 20.91
CA ASP A 231 -2.18 -14.57 22.05
C ASP A 231 -3.72 -14.61 21.96
N ILE A 232 -4.30 -14.37 20.79
CA ILE A 232 -5.75 -14.54 20.54
C ILE A 232 -6.20 -15.96 20.88
N GLN A 233 -5.45 -16.98 20.44
CA GLN A 233 -5.74 -18.37 20.79
C GLN A 233 -5.78 -18.56 22.31
N ARG A 234 -4.78 -18.04 23.03
CA ARG A 234 -4.69 -18.11 24.49
C ARG A 234 -5.87 -17.38 25.17
N VAL A 235 -6.12 -16.13 24.79
CA VAL A 235 -7.20 -15.30 25.32
C VAL A 235 -8.56 -15.98 25.16
N CYS A 236 -8.78 -16.66 24.04
CA CYS A 236 -10.05 -17.38 23.81
C CYS A 236 -10.17 -18.66 24.66
N THR A 237 -9.04 -19.32 25.01
CA THR A 237 -9.07 -20.64 25.69
C THR A 237 -8.79 -20.56 27.17
N GLU A 238 -7.89 -19.68 27.61
CA GLU A 238 -7.42 -19.58 28.97
C GLU A 238 -7.20 -18.10 29.36
N PRO A 239 -8.27 -17.27 29.36
CA PRO A 239 -8.15 -15.85 29.65
C PRO A 239 -7.86 -15.58 31.12
N ASP A 240 -6.90 -14.71 31.39
CA ASP A 240 -6.69 -14.12 32.71
C ASP A 240 -7.56 -12.86 32.92
N GLU A 241 -7.43 -12.20 34.08
CA GLU A 241 -8.21 -10.99 34.39
C GLU A 241 -7.79 -9.79 33.53
N GLU A 242 -6.52 -9.69 33.13
CA GLU A 242 -6.04 -8.67 32.20
C GLU A 242 -6.68 -8.89 30.80
N ASP A 243 -6.75 -10.14 30.35
CA ASP A 243 -7.36 -10.49 29.08
C ASP A 243 -8.85 -10.17 29.04
N LYS A 244 -9.60 -10.51 30.09
CA LYS A 244 -11.01 -10.17 30.23
C LYS A 244 -11.25 -8.65 30.24
N HIS A 245 -10.32 -7.89 30.79
CA HIS A 245 -10.36 -6.44 30.78
C HIS A 245 -10.12 -5.89 29.35
N TRP A 246 -9.08 -6.39 28.67
CA TRP A 246 -8.70 -5.89 27.34
C TRP A 246 -9.54 -6.43 26.20
N PHE A 247 -9.99 -7.67 26.31
CA PHE A 247 -10.69 -8.42 25.28
C PHE A 247 -11.95 -9.13 25.80
N PRO A 248 -12.90 -8.43 26.45
CA PRO A 248 -14.05 -9.06 27.08
C PRO A 248 -14.93 -9.85 26.12
N HIS A 249 -14.87 -9.55 24.83
CA HIS A 249 -15.64 -10.22 23.76
C HIS A 249 -14.91 -11.41 23.13
N LEU A 250 -13.64 -11.64 23.46
CA LEU A 250 -12.86 -12.78 22.99
C LEU A 250 -12.70 -13.87 24.06
N ALA A 251 -12.69 -13.48 25.33
CA ALA A 251 -12.54 -14.41 26.44
C ALA A 251 -13.61 -15.52 26.39
N ASP A 252 -13.18 -16.77 26.63
CA ASP A 252 -14.03 -17.96 26.63
C ASP A 252 -14.79 -18.22 25.30
N THR A 253 -14.27 -17.80 24.15
CA THR A 253 -14.86 -18.04 22.83
C THR A 253 -14.10 -19.13 22.05
N ASP A 254 -14.67 -19.58 20.93
CA ASP A 254 -13.95 -20.49 20.01
C ASP A 254 -12.92 -19.71 19.19
N TRP A 255 -11.65 -19.89 19.54
CA TRP A 255 -10.53 -19.24 18.85
C TRP A 255 -10.47 -19.51 17.33
N ARG A 256 -11.00 -20.66 16.87
CA ARG A 256 -11.01 -20.99 15.43
C ARG A 256 -11.97 -20.09 14.67
N ILE A 257 -13.13 -19.81 15.27
CA ILE A 257 -14.12 -18.89 14.70
C ILE A 257 -13.54 -17.47 14.71
N THR A 258 -12.97 -17.07 15.84
CA THR A 258 -12.35 -15.74 16.00
C THR A 258 -11.22 -15.49 14.98
N ILE A 259 -10.28 -16.42 14.85
CA ILE A 259 -9.18 -16.26 13.87
C ILE A 259 -9.69 -16.26 12.43
N LYS A 260 -10.70 -17.06 12.08
CA LYS A 260 -11.32 -17.02 10.75
C LYS A 260 -11.97 -15.66 10.47
N ASP A 261 -12.65 -15.08 11.46
CA ASP A 261 -13.25 -13.74 11.35
C ASP A 261 -12.17 -12.67 11.13
N ILE A 262 -11.06 -12.73 11.89
CA ILE A 262 -9.93 -11.81 11.76
C ILE A 262 -9.32 -11.92 10.37
N VAL A 263 -9.02 -13.13 9.89
CA VAL A 263 -8.49 -13.37 8.56
C VAL A 263 -9.40 -12.81 7.47
N ALA A 264 -10.72 -12.93 7.65
CA ALA A 264 -11.69 -12.49 6.65
C ALA A 264 -11.84 -10.97 6.58
N ASN A 265 -11.80 -10.27 7.73
CA ASN A 265 -12.34 -8.91 7.85
C ASN A 265 -11.30 -7.85 8.23
N TYR A 266 -10.06 -8.24 8.53
CA TYR A 266 -9.03 -7.30 8.98
C TYR A 266 -7.83 -7.25 8.04
N ARG A 267 -7.20 -6.07 7.97
CA ARG A 267 -5.87 -5.83 7.41
C ARG A 267 -4.90 -5.52 8.54
N ASP A 268 -3.60 -5.39 8.26
CA ASP A 268 -2.57 -5.23 9.29
C ASP A 268 -2.86 -4.09 10.27
N GLU A 269 -3.15 -2.89 9.74
CA GLU A 269 -3.48 -1.71 10.54
C GLU A 269 -4.61 -1.99 11.54
N SER A 270 -5.74 -2.47 11.04
CA SER A 270 -6.93 -2.70 11.86
C SER A 270 -6.78 -3.89 12.81
N ALA A 271 -6.08 -4.95 12.37
CA ALA A 271 -5.79 -6.10 13.21
C ALA A 271 -4.86 -5.74 14.38
N ILE A 272 -3.79 -4.99 14.14
CA ILE A 272 -2.88 -4.52 15.17
C ILE A 272 -3.63 -3.60 16.14
N LEU A 273 -4.41 -2.65 15.62
CA LEU A 273 -5.19 -1.73 16.46
C LEU A 273 -6.18 -2.46 17.36
N GLN A 274 -6.78 -3.54 16.90
CA GLN A 274 -7.83 -4.26 17.63
C GLN A 274 -7.27 -5.37 18.53
N PHE A 275 -6.25 -6.12 18.10
CA PHE A 275 -5.85 -7.39 18.70
C PHE A 275 -4.45 -7.44 19.31
N LEU A 276 -3.61 -6.41 19.16
CA LEU A 276 -2.30 -6.37 19.81
C LEU A 276 -2.47 -6.21 21.33
N GLY A 277 -2.32 -7.30 22.09
CA GLY A 277 -2.53 -7.34 23.53
C GLY A 277 -1.33 -6.83 24.33
N PRO A 278 -1.55 -6.45 25.62
CA PRO A 278 -0.47 -6.06 26.53
C PRO A 278 0.61 -7.11 26.67
N LYS A 279 0.21 -8.39 26.72
CA LYS A 279 1.15 -9.51 26.81
C LYS A 279 2.10 -9.54 25.61
N VAL A 280 1.59 -9.43 24.38
CA VAL A 280 2.44 -9.39 23.17
C VAL A 280 3.37 -8.19 23.20
N ILE A 281 2.90 -7.03 23.64
CA ILE A 281 3.72 -5.81 23.77
C ILE A 281 4.89 -6.06 24.72
N ARG A 282 4.64 -6.71 25.86
CA ARG A 282 5.70 -7.06 26.84
C ARG A 282 6.66 -8.11 26.29
N ASP A 283 6.13 -9.20 25.74
CA ASP A 283 6.93 -10.33 25.23
C ASP A 283 7.84 -9.89 24.07
N GLN A 284 7.38 -8.96 23.24
CA GLN A 284 8.12 -8.40 22.10
C GLN A 284 8.90 -7.12 22.45
N GLN A 285 8.94 -6.75 23.73
CA GLN A 285 9.67 -5.57 24.23
C GLN A 285 9.36 -4.27 23.44
N MET A 286 8.08 -4.06 23.11
CA MET A 286 7.62 -2.88 22.37
C MET A 286 7.55 -1.65 23.27
N PHE A 287 8.69 -1.21 23.79
CA PHE A 287 8.78 -0.09 24.71
C PHE A 287 9.49 1.10 24.09
N ASN A 288 9.13 2.30 24.48
CA ASN A 288 10.02 3.44 24.31
C ASN A 288 11.10 3.38 25.39
N LEU A 289 12.31 3.14 24.95
CA LEU A 289 13.47 3.11 25.82
C LEU A 289 14.14 4.47 25.78
N HIS A 290 14.55 4.96 26.94
CA HIS A 290 15.36 6.15 27.05
C HIS A 290 16.77 5.73 27.45
N ASP A 291 17.73 6.05 26.58
CA ASP A 291 19.16 5.87 26.83
C ASP A 291 19.69 7.13 27.52
N GLU A 292 19.88 7.05 28.81
CA GLU A 292 20.50 8.13 29.56
C GLU A 292 22.00 7.83 29.70
N VAL A 293 22.84 8.71 29.15
CA VAL A 293 24.31 8.60 29.11
C VAL A 293 24.99 8.33 30.49
N HIS A 294 24.25 8.51 31.59
CA HIS A 294 24.74 8.34 32.94
C HIS A 294 24.29 7.06 33.65
N TYR A 295 23.53 6.21 32.98
CA TYR A 295 23.06 4.95 33.55
C TYR A 295 23.37 3.79 32.60
N ASP A 296 23.81 2.67 33.16
CA ASP A 296 24.11 1.45 32.40
C ASP A 296 22.84 0.69 31.98
N ASP A 297 21.67 1.12 32.46
CA ASP A 297 20.38 0.48 32.19
C ASP A 297 19.44 1.36 31.34
N TYR A 298 18.71 0.75 30.44
CA TYR A 298 17.64 1.41 29.66
C TYR A 298 16.41 1.63 30.54
N ARG A 299 15.83 2.82 30.46
CA ARG A 299 14.64 3.18 31.22
C ARG A 299 13.40 3.13 30.32
N VAL A 300 12.39 2.33 30.71
CA VAL A 300 11.08 2.32 30.06
C VAL A 300 10.30 3.56 30.48
N THR A 301 9.94 4.44 29.52
CA THR A 301 9.29 5.72 29.80
C THR A 301 7.82 5.80 29.44
N SER A 302 7.27 4.80 28.75
CA SER A 302 5.94 4.93 28.12
C SER A 302 4.86 3.98 28.62
N ILE A 303 5.18 3.03 29.50
CA ILE A 303 4.18 2.09 30.02
C ILE A 303 4.00 2.31 31.51
N HIS A 304 2.98 3.08 31.88
CA HIS A 304 2.59 3.29 33.27
C HIS A 304 1.20 2.73 33.60
N ASP A 305 0.36 2.58 32.55
CA ASP A 305 -1.03 2.17 32.66
C ASP A 305 -1.60 1.71 31.30
N ASP A 306 -2.89 1.41 31.24
CA ASP A 306 -3.62 1.08 30.00
C ASP A 306 -3.44 2.09 28.88
N ARG A 307 -3.24 3.36 29.21
CA ARG A 307 -3.03 4.43 28.22
C ARG A 307 -1.70 4.24 27.49
N GLY A 308 -0.65 3.80 28.19
CA GLY A 308 0.63 3.48 27.57
C GLY A 308 0.51 2.35 26.54
N TYR A 309 -0.14 1.26 26.88
CA TYR A 309 -0.42 0.15 25.96
C TYR A 309 -1.25 0.58 24.76
N LYS A 310 -2.32 1.36 24.98
CA LYS A 310 -3.16 1.91 23.90
C LYS A 310 -2.36 2.81 22.95
N ASN A 311 -1.43 3.61 23.47
CA ASN A 311 -0.57 4.48 22.66
C ASN A 311 0.41 3.67 21.82
N ILE A 312 1.03 2.61 22.35
CA ILE A 312 1.91 1.72 21.60
C ILE A 312 1.13 1.04 20.48
N ARG A 313 -0.03 0.45 20.80
CA ARG A 313 -0.93 -0.17 19.83
C ARG A 313 -1.29 0.79 18.69
N LYS A 314 -1.69 2.02 19.02
CA LYS A 314 -2.05 3.05 18.06
C LYS A 314 -0.84 3.51 17.22
N SER A 315 0.32 3.67 17.84
CA SER A 315 1.54 4.07 17.13
C SER A 315 1.98 3.01 16.13
N LEU A 316 1.99 1.73 16.55
CA LEU A 316 2.36 0.63 15.68
C LEU A 316 1.32 0.46 14.55
N SER A 317 0.03 0.47 14.86
CA SER A 317 -1.04 0.44 13.85
C SER A 317 -0.89 1.56 12.81
N SER A 318 -0.61 2.78 13.26
CA SER A 318 -0.41 3.93 12.36
C SER A 318 0.78 3.77 11.41
N SER A 319 1.79 2.96 11.75
CA SER A 319 2.89 2.67 10.82
C SER A 319 2.50 1.76 9.66
N TYR A 320 1.41 1.03 9.81
CA TYR A 320 0.80 0.16 8.77
C TYR A 320 -0.37 0.82 8.03
N GLU A 321 -0.71 2.07 8.36
CA GLU A 321 -1.68 2.82 7.57
C GLU A 321 -1.16 3.04 6.14
N THR A 322 -2.02 2.85 5.14
CA THR A 322 -1.63 2.99 3.73
C THR A 322 -1.03 4.37 3.44
N ALA A 323 -1.60 5.43 4.03
CA ALA A 323 -1.12 6.80 3.88
C ALA A 323 0.26 7.05 4.53
N ALA A 324 0.64 6.23 5.54
CA ALA A 324 1.98 6.30 6.15
C ALA A 324 3.05 5.58 5.31
N MET A 325 2.63 4.53 4.58
CA MET A 325 3.52 3.66 3.81
C MET A 325 3.71 4.13 2.37
N ILE A 326 2.66 4.66 1.76
CA ILE A 326 2.63 5.09 0.36
C ILE A 326 2.21 6.56 0.30
N PRO A 327 3.07 7.47 -0.20
CA PRO A 327 2.69 8.87 -0.39
C PRO A 327 1.43 9.00 -1.26
N ASP A 328 0.49 9.83 -0.83
CA ASP A 328 -0.72 10.11 -1.62
C ASP A 328 -0.42 11.19 -2.66
N ILE A 329 -0.13 10.74 -3.87
CA ILE A 329 0.21 11.60 -5.00
C ILE A 329 -0.87 11.46 -6.06
N GLN A 330 -1.44 12.60 -6.48
CA GLN A 330 -2.53 12.67 -7.44
C GLN A 330 -2.20 13.65 -8.57
N ILE A 331 -2.75 13.42 -9.75
CA ILE A 331 -2.68 14.37 -10.86
C ILE A 331 -3.82 15.36 -10.69
N THR A 332 -3.48 16.64 -10.53
CA THR A 332 -4.45 17.72 -10.34
C THR A 332 -4.68 18.56 -11.60
N ASN A 333 -3.68 18.64 -12.47
CA ASN A 333 -3.80 19.35 -13.73
C ASN A 333 -2.85 18.80 -14.79
N ALA A 334 -3.34 18.73 -16.02
CA ALA A 334 -2.53 18.46 -17.20
C ALA A 334 -2.95 19.43 -18.32
N ASP A 335 -2.03 20.28 -18.73
CA ASP A 335 -2.28 21.22 -19.83
C ASP A 335 -2.15 20.49 -21.19
N ILE A 336 -3.25 19.98 -21.71
CA ILE A 336 -3.25 19.19 -22.96
C ILE A 336 -3.09 20.09 -24.19
N THR A 337 -3.55 21.35 -24.11
CA THR A 337 -3.68 22.26 -25.24
C THR A 337 -2.57 23.29 -25.35
N GLY A 338 -1.86 23.58 -24.24
CA GLY A 338 -0.78 24.57 -24.18
C GLY A 338 0.61 23.95 -24.08
N ASN A 339 1.30 24.20 -22.97
CA ASN A 339 2.69 23.77 -22.75
C ASN A 339 2.84 22.28 -22.43
N ARG A 340 1.72 21.56 -22.23
CA ARG A 340 1.67 20.16 -21.82
C ARG A 340 2.31 19.88 -20.46
N ASP A 341 2.34 20.90 -19.59
CA ASP A 341 2.82 20.75 -18.21
C ASP A 341 1.89 19.79 -17.45
N LEU A 342 2.49 18.90 -16.65
CA LEU A 342 1.76 17.99 -15.75
C LEU A 342 1.97 18.44 -14.31
N THR A 343 0.89 18.61 -13.57
CA THR A 343 0.91 19.01 -12.17
C THR A 343 0.43 17.87 -11.27
N LEU A 344 1.28 17.51 -10.32
CA LEU A 344 1.02 16.52 -9.30
C LEU A 344 0.88 17.21 -7.94
N LEU A 345 0.04 16.65 -7.09
CA LEU A 345 -0.16 17.06 -5.71
C LEU A 345 0.13 15.88 -4.79
N HIS A 346 1.00 16.07 -3.83
CA HIS A 346 1.22 15.17 -2.70
C HIS A 346 0.53 15.76 -1.46
N GLU A 347 -0.48 15.06 -0.95
CA GLU A 347 -1.05 15.33 0.37
C GLU A 347 -0.21 14.67 1.45
N SER A 348 0.47 15.50 2.24
CA SER A 348 1.38 15.03 3.26
C SER A 348 0.63 14.41 4.45
N TYR A 349 0.91 13.15 4.75
CA TYR A 349 0.41 12.49 5.95
C TYR A 349 1.14 13.02 7.19
N LYS A 350 0.40 13.66 8.12
CA LYS A 350 0.94 14.23 9.37
C LYS A 350 2.12 15.19 9.19
N GLY A 351 2.20 15.90 8.07
CA GLY A 351 3.28 16.85 7.78
C GLY A 351 4.61 16.20 7.35
N LYS A 352 4.62 14.88 7.08
CA LYS A 352 5.82 14.15 6.65
C LYS A 352 6.21 14.57 5.23
N ARG A 353 7.43 15.07 5.06
CA ARG A 353 7.98 15.44 3.75
C ARG A 353 8.45 14.22 2.96
N LEU A 354 8.50 14.36 1.65
CA LEU A 354 9.12 13.36 0.78
C LEU A 354 10.66 13.44 0.93
N ASP A 355 11.33 12.30 0.74
CA ASP A 355 12.78 12.30 0.56
C ASP A 355 13.13 12.97 -0.76
N GLU A 356 13.92 14.04 -0.71
CA GLU A 356 14.20 14.90 -1.86
C GLU A 356 14.87 14.15 -3.00
N LYS A 357 15.85 13.29 -2.70
CA LYS A 357 16.57 12.52 -3.72
C LYS A 357 15.66 11.53 -4.43
N THR A 358 14.87 10.81 -3.65
CA THR A 358 13.91 9.84 -4.18
C THR A 358 12.81 10.54 -4.97
N ALA A 359 12.25 11.65 -4.46
CA ALA A 359 11.21 12.41 -5.14
C ALA A 359 11.68 12.92 -6.50
N ASN A 360 12.89 13.51 -6.58
CA ASN A 360 13.47 13.99 -7.84
C ASN A 360 13.73 12.84 -8.84
N LYS A 361 14.22 11.69 -8.35
CA LYS A 361 14.44 10.51 -9.20
C LYS A 361 13.14 9.96 -9.76
N VAL A 362 12.13 9.80 -8.92
CA VAL A 362 10.79 9.33 -9.34
C VAL A 362 10.16 10.34 -10.31
N LEU A 363 10.28 11.64 -10.04
CA LEU A 363 9.73 12.67 -10.91
C LEU A 363 10.39 12.65 -12.30
N SER A 364 11.68 12.31 -12.40
CA SER A 364 12.35 12.14 -13.70
C SER A 364 11.75 10.96 -14.49
N HIS A 365 11.38 9.87 -13.84
CA HIS A 365 10.68 8.75 -14.48
C HIS A 365 9.27 9.14 -14.96
N VAL A 366 8.52 9.90 -14.16
CA VAL A 366 7.23 10.46 -14.59
C VAL A 366 7.39 11.36 -15.80
N GLN A 367 8.42 12.22 -15.80
CA GLN A 367 8.72 13.12 -16.92
C GLN A 367 9.06 12.32 -18.20
N LYS A 368 9.82 11.24 -18.12
CA LYS A 368 10.10 10.36 -19.26
C LYS A 368 8.83 9.78 -19.86
N LEU A 369 7.88 9.30 -19.01
CA LEU A 369 6.60 8.76 -19.44
C LEU A 369 5.65 9.85 -19.99
N TRP A 370 5.70 11.06 -19.46
CA TRP A 370 4.86 12.17 -19.91
C TRP A 370 5.43 12.92 -21.11
N GLY A 371 6.76 13.07 -21.18
CA GLY A 371 7.50 13.71 -22.25
C GLY A 371 7.68 15.22 -22.11
N TYR A 372 7.02 15.87 -21.16
CA TYR A 372 7.05 17.31 -20.93
C TYR A 372 7.34 17.62 -19.46
N LYS A 373 7.33 18.90 -19.13
CA LYS A 373 7.56 19.38 -17.77
C LYS A 373 6.58 18.79 -16.76
N VAL A 374 7.08 18.33 -15.62
CA VAL A 374 6.30 17.80 -14.50
C VAL A 374 6.62 18.59 -13.24
N LYS A 375 5.59 18.98 -12.51
CA LYS A 375 5.68 19.65 -11.21
C LYS A 375 4.99 18.81 -10.16
N LEU A 376 5.57 18.73 -8.96
CA LEU A 376 4.99 18.08 -7.80
C LEU A 376 4.97 19.07 -6.64
N TYR A 377 3.79 19.37 -6.13
CA TYR A 377 3.57 20.18 -4.94
C TYR A 377 3.31 19.26 -3.74
N THR A 378 4.01 19.49 -2.64
CA THR A 378 3.74 18.82 -1.36
C THR A 378 3.00 19.78 -0.45
N MET A 379 1.79 19.42 -0.04
CA MET A 379 0.92 20.21 0.81
C MET A 379 0.64 19.49 2.13
N TYR A 380 0.43 20.28 3.19
CA TYR A 380 -0.15 19.81 4.45
C TYR A 380 -1.31 20.74 4.83
N GLY A 381 -2.53 20.29 4.62
CA GLY A 381 -3.70 21.16 4.57
C GLY A 381 -3.49 22.27 3.53
N ASP A 382 -3.65 23.53 3.93
CA ASP A 382 -3.45 24.68 3.04
C ASP A 382 -1.98 25.16 2.97
N THR A 383 -1.06 24.51 3.66
CA THR A 383 0.34 24.94 3.72
C THR A 383 1.19 24.20 2.68
N LEU A 384 1.84 24.96 1.80
CA LEU A 384 2.84 24.44 0.86
C LEU A 384 4.14 24.10 1.63
N LEU A 385 4.59 22.85 1.55
CA LEU A 385 5.82 22.38 2.19
C LEU A 385 7.01 22.39 1.22
N ASP A 386 6.85 21.80 0.02
CA ASP A 386 7.91 21.64 -0.95
C ASP A 386 7.36 21.70 -2.39
N VAL A 387 8.23 22.08 -3.34
CA VAL A 387 7.94 22.03 -4.76
C VAL A 387 9.12 21.36 -5.48
N TYR A 388 8.80 20.34 -6.26
CA TYR A 388 9.75 19.64 -7.12
C TYR A 388 9.39 19.89 -8.58
N GLU A 389 10.38 20.10 -9.43
CA GLU A 389 10.18 20.37 -10.86
C GLU A 389 11.19 19.59 -11.71
N CYS A 390 10.71 18.87 -12.70
CA CYS A 390 11.52 18.18 -13.68
C CYS A 390 11.16 18.67 -15.09
N LYS A 391 12.16 19.12 -15.83
CA LYS A 391 12.05 19.56 -17.24
C LYS A 391 12.80 18.58 -18.11
N GLN A 392 12.39 18.46 -19.36
CA GLN A 392 13.16 17.76 -20.38
C GLN A 392 14.51 18.49 -20.53
N GLU A 393 15.61 17.78 -20.31
CA GLU A 393 16.92 18.30 -20.70
C GLU A 393 16.90 18.44 -22.22
N SER A 394 17.12 19.66 -22.72
CA SER A 394 17.27 19.92 -24.15
C SER A 394 18.51 19.20 -24.63
N ASN A 395 18.37 18.01 -25.21
CA ASN A 395 19.41 17.35 -25.96
C ASN A 395 19.69 18.19 -27.23
N SER A 396 20.50 19.24 -27.09
CA SER A 396 21.19 19.88 -28.22
C SER A 396 22.29 18.94 -28.72
N LYS A 397 21.91 17.89 -29.43
CA LYS A 397 22.84 17.27 -30.38
C LYS A 397 22.98 18.27 -31.51
N VAL A 398 23.97 19.14 -31.39
CA VAL A 398 24.55 19.85 -32.54
C VAL A 398 25.09 18.78 -33.49
N GLY A 399 24.35 18.53 -34.55
CA GLY A 399 24.84 17.72 -35.66
C GLY A 399 26.06 18.42 -36.25
N SER A 400 27.25 17.90 -36.00
CA SER A 400 28.41 18.20 -36.81
C SER A 400 28.23 17.59 -38.19
N GLY A 401 27.66 18.38 -39.09
CA GLY A 401 27.70 18.08 -40.50
C GLY A 401 29.13 18.09 -40.96
N ILE A 402 29.66 16.95 -41.34
CA ILE A 402 30.85 16.87 -42.21
C ILE A 402 30.35 16.99 -43.64
N ILE A 403 30.64 18.12 -44.24
CA ILE A 403 30.59 18.29 -45.71
C ILE A 403 31.87 17.66 -46.26
N VAL A 404 31.77 16.62 -47.05
CA VAL A 404 32.60 16.39 -48.27
C VAL A 404 31.73 15.64 -49.27
#